data_7f30936ba46f7cc0cc7913b6c7716dc9
#
_entry.id   7f30936ba46f7cc0cc7913b6c7716dc9
#
_cell.length_a   1.000
_cell.length_b   1.000
_cell.length_c   1.000
_cell.angle_alpha   90.00
_cell.angle_beta   90.00
_cell.angle_gamma   90.00
#
_symmetry.space_group_name_H-M   'P 1'
#
loop_
_entity.id
_entity.type
_entity.pdbx_description
1 polymer ?
#
loop_
_entity_poly.entity_id
_entity_poly.type
_entity_poly.pdbx_seq_one_letter_code
_entity_poly.pdbx_strand_id
1 'polypeptide(L)'
;MMVIPVATLSDYDAIKSAFAQNRDIFPHIRTDYIHRMIEKCNCVYYDGVIIFYNFYKRKNKIGNIVAPKGTCTIKQILNTQKGNGNAGKVLNEFLQWANRDVYLSVRSDNLRAINFYKKNNFKLVGEISWKNGTLPGHVYCWNPKSPELPCT
;
A
#
# COMPACT_ATOMS: atom_id res chain seq x y z
N MET A 1 7.80 17.67 -11.97
CA MET A 1 6.72 17.20 -11.08
C MET A 1 6.39 15.76 -11.46
N MET A 2 6.41 14.89 -10.48
CA MET A 2 6.11 13.48 -10.71
C MET A 2 4.60 13.28 -10.81
N VAL A 3 4.16 12.57 -11.85
CA VAL A 3 2.75 12.19 -12.03
C VAL A 3 2.68 10.67 -11.97
N ILE A 4 1.72 10.16 -11.23
CA ILE A 4 1.49 8.73 -11.16
C ILE A 4 0.09 8.42 -11.74
N PRO A 5 -0.05 7.35 -12.56
CA PRO A 5 -1.35 7.02 -13.15
C PRO A 5 -2.35 6.55 -12.11
N VAL A 6 -3.37 7.37 -11.87
CA VAL A 6 -4.50 7.03 -11.00
C VAL A 6 -5.54 6.31 -11.84
N ALA A 7 -6.05 5.19 -11.33
CA ALA A 7 -7.05 4.41 -12.03
C ALA A 7 -8.35 5.20 -12.21
N THR A 8 -9.00 4.98 -13.35
CA THR A 8 -10.33 5.53 -13.64
C THR A 8 -11.34 4.39 -13.75
N LEU A 9 -12.62 4.71 -13.84
CA LEU A 9 -13.66 3.68 -13.96
C LEU A 9 -13.49 2.83 -15.23
N SER A 10 -12.79 3.34 -16.25
CA SER A 10 -12.46 2.52 -17.43
C SER A 10 -11.52 1.37 -17.10
N ASP A 11 -10.81 1.43 -15.97
CA ASP A 11 -9.90 0.37 -15.51
C ASP A 11 -10.61 -0.64 -14.60
N TYR A 12 -11.86 -0.39 -14.24
CA TYR A 12 -12.57 -1.18 -13.22
C TYR A 12 -12.59 -2.67 -13.55
N ASP A 13 -12.97 -3.03 -14.78
CA ASP A 13 -13.08 -4.45 -15.16
C ASP A 13 -11.75 -5.17 -15.09
N ALA A 14 -10.66 -4.53 -15.52
CA ALA A 14 -9.32 -5.10 -15.46
C ALA A 14 -8.87 -5.30 -14.02
N ILE A 15 -9.11 -4.32 -13.15
CA ILE A 15 -8.73 -4.39 -11.74
C ILE A 15 -9.56 -5.45 -11.01
N LYS A 16 -10.87 -5.47 -11.25
CA LYS A 16 -11.77 -6.48 -10.69
C LYS A 16 -11.32 -7.89 -11.07
N SER A 17 -10.99 -8.09 -12.34
CA SER A 17 -10.52 -9.38 -12.85
C SER A 17 -9.20 -9.79 -12.18
N ALA A 18 -8.28 -8.85 -11.98
CA ALA A 18 -7.00 -9.12 -11.33
C ALA A 18 -7.20 -9.63 -9.90
N PHE A 19 -8.07 -9.00 -9.13
CA PHE A 19 -8.36 -9.47 -7.77
C PHE A 19 -9.10 -10.80 -7.78
N ALA A 20 -10.01 -11.02 -8.72
CA ALA A 20 -10.71 -12.30 -8.85
C ALA A 20 -9.74 -13.46 -9.13
N GLN A 21 -8.68 -13.21 -9.88
CA GLN A 21 -7.66 -14.20 -10.19
C GLN A 21 -6.66 -14.41 -9.04
N ASN A 22 -6.69 -13.57 -8.01
CA ASN A 22 -5.78 -13.62 -6.87
C ASN A 22 -6.50 -13.74 -5.53
N ARG A 23 -7.61 -14.46 -5.51
CA ARG A 23 -8.43 -14.66 -4.30
C ARG A 23 -7.71 -15.40 -3.19
N ASP A 24 -6.70 -16.20 -3.53
CA ASP A 24 -5.86 -16.87 -2.56
C ASP A 24 -5.07 -15.86 -1.70
N ILE A 25 -4.69 -14.73 -2.29
CA ILE A 25 -3.96 -13.66 -1.60
C ILE A 25 -4.94 -12.66 -0.97
N PHE A 26 -6.03 -12.34 -1.69
CA PHE A 26 -7.00 -11.32 -1.28
C PHE A 26 -8.42 -11.90 -1.24
N PRO A 27 -8.72 -12.81 -0.30
CA PRO A 27 -10.03 -13.51 -0.30
C PRO A 27 -11.20 -12.59 0.06
N HIS A 28 -10.94 -11.44 0.67
CA HIS A 28 -11.99 -10.57 1.20
C HIS A 28 -12.19 -9.28 0.41
N ILE A 29 -11.53 -9.13 -0.75
CA ILE A 29 -11.72 -7.93 -1.55
C ILE A 29 -13.04 -8.02 -2.31
N ARG A 30 -13.95 -7.08 -2.01
CA ARG A 30 -15.28 -7.02 -2.61
C ARG A 30 -15.28 -6.09 -3.80
N THR A 31 -16.13 -6.38 -4.78
CA THR A 31 -16.21 -5.56 -6.00
C THR A 31 -16.69 -4.14 -5.73
N ASP A 32 -17.61 -3.97 -4.78
CA ASP A 32 -18.06 -2.62 -4.40
C ASP A 32 -16.94 -1.80 -3.73
N TYR A 33 -16.05 -2.45 -2.99
CA TYR A 33 -14.88 -1.79 -2.42
C TYR A 33 -13.91 -1.32 -3.52
N ILE A 34 -13.65 -2.19 -4.52
CA ILE A 34 -12.80 -1.84 -5.67
C ILE A 34 -13.36 -0.62 -6.38
N HIS A 35 -14.66 -0.64 -6.70
CA HIS A 35 -15.33 0.46 -7.39
C HIS A 35 -15.19 1.76 -6.59
N ARG A 36 -15.43 1.70 -5.29
CA ARG A 36 -15.37 2.87 -4.41
C ARG A 36 -13.96 3.45 -4.35
N MET A 37 -12.92 2.60 -4.27
CA MET A 37 -11.53 3.07 -4.24
C MET A 37 -11.16 3.78 -5.54
N ILE A 38 -11.63 3.29 -6.68
CA ILE A 38 -11.40 3.93 -7.96
C ILE A 38 -12.14 5.27 -8.04
N GLU A 39 -13.40 5.31 -7.64
CA GLU A 39 -14.19 6.55 -7.64
C GLU A 39 -13.56 7.65 -6.77
N LYS A 40 -12.96 7.26 -5.65
CA LYS A 40 -12.31 8.20 -4.74
C LYS A 40 -10.91 8.60 -5.19
N CYS A 41 -10.44 8.12 -6.34
CA CYS A 41 -9.08 8.33 -6.82
C CYS A 41 -8.02 7.81 -5.85
N ASN A 42 -8.32 6.71 -5.16
CA ASN A 42 -7.44 6.06 -4.18
C ASN A 42 -6.85 4.76 -4.71
N CYS A 43 -6.70 4.65 -6.01
CA CYS A 43 -6.16 3.48 -6.68
C CYS A 43 -5.17 3.91 -7.76
N VAL A 44 -3.96 3.37 -7.67
CA VAL A 44 -2.96 3.47 -8.74
C VAL A 44 -3.00 2.19 -9.54
N TYR A 45 -2.97 2.29 -10.86
CA TYR A 45 -2.88 1.15 -11.76
C TYR A 45 -1.85 1.46 -12.83
N TYR A 46 -0.67 0.86 -12.70
CA TYR A 46 0.47 1.20 -13.53
C TYR A 46 1.41 -0.01 -13.69
N ASP A 47 1.83 -0.29 -14.92
CA ASP A 47 2.73 -1.40 -15.24
C ASP A 47 2.30 -2.74 -14.61
N GLY A 48 1.00 -3.02 -14.63
CA GLY A 48 0.45 -4.25 -14.08
C GLY A 48 0.37 -4.29 -12.56
N VAL A 49 0.68 -3.19 -11.87
CA VAL A 49 0.63 -3.11 -10.42
C VAL A 49 -0.55 -2.26 -9.99
N ILE A 50 -1.29 -2.76 -9.01
CA ILE A 50 -2.45 -2.07 -8.44
C ILE A 50 -2.11 -1.73 -6.99
N ILE A 51 -2.27 -0.46 -6.61
CA ILE A 51 -2.08 -0.01 -5.23
C ILE A 51 -3.35 0.70 -4.77
N PHE A 52 -3.98 0.17 -3.73
CA PHE A 52 -5.04 0.87 -3.02
C PHE A 52 -4.45 1.61 -1.84
N TYR A 53 -4.77 2.88 -1.71
CA TYR A 53 -4.21 3.75 -0.69
C TYR A 53 -5.23 4.75 -0.19
N ASN A 54 -4.89 5.43 0.91
CA ASN A 54 -5.72 6.48 1.47
C ASN A 54 -4.82 7.53 2.14
N PHE A 55 -5.23 8.79 2.06
CA PHE A 55 -4.60 9.86 2.84
C PHE A 55 -5.48 10.16 4.05
N TYR A 56 -4.88 10.17 5.25
CA TYR A 56 -5.64 10.42 6.46
C TYR A 56 -5.98 11.89 6.61
N LYS A 57 -7.27 12.19 6.70
CA LYS A 57 -7.78 13.56 6.92
C LYS A 57 -7.65 13.97 8.37
N ARG A 58 -7.42 13.04 9.28
CA ARG A 58 -7.20 13.25 10.70
C ARG A 58 -6.31 12.13 11.21
N LYS A 59 -5.74 12.30 12.43
CA LYS A 59 -4.93 11.24 13.01
C LYS A 59 -5.74 9.95 13.08
N ASN A 60 -5.07 8.81 12.85
CA ASN A 60 -5.71 7.51 12.82
C ASN A 60 -4.87 6.48 13.54
N LYS A 61 -5.53 5.64 14.33
CA LYS A 61 -4.85 4.57 15.05
C LYS A 61 -4.67 3.37 14.13
N ILE A 62 -3.44 2.85 14.09
CA ILE A 62 -3.09 1.63 13.35
C ILE A 62 -2.41 0.70 14.36
N GLY A 63 -3.16 -0.31 14.83
CA GLY A 63 -2.63 -1.17 15.90
C GLY A 63 -2.28 -0.34 17.13
N ASN A 64 -1.03 -0.45 17.59
CA ASN A 64 -0.57 0.27 18.79
C ASN A 64 0.13 1.60 18.50
N ILE A 65 0.06 2.09 17.24
CA ILE A 65 0.63 3.38 16.88
C ILE A 65 -0.45 4.33 16.39
N VAL A 66 -0.13 5.61 16.33
CA VAL A 66 -1.02 6.64 15.78
C VAL A 66 -0.34 7.26 14.55
N ALA A 67 -1.00 7.16 13.40
CA ALA A 67 -0.57 7.83 12.18
C ALA A 67 -1.08 9.27 12.22
N PRO A 68 -0.20 10.27 12.05
CA PRO A 68 -0.62 11.67 12.07
C PRO A 68 -1.53 12.04 10.89
N LYS A 69 -2.27 13.13 11.07
CA LYS A 69 -3.04 13.73 9.97
C LYS A 69 -2.13 14.02 8.78
N GLY A 70 -2.62 13.74 7.58
CA GLY A 70 -1.91 14.03 6.34
C GLY A 70 -0.99 12.92 5.88
N THR A 71 -0.81 11.88 6.67
CA THR A 71 -0.02 10.72 6.24
C THR A 71 -0.85 9.80 5.36
N CYS A 72 -0.16 8.84 4.72
CA CYS A 72 -0.77 7.91 3.78
C CYS A 72 -0.75 6.50 4.35
N THR A 73 -1.71 5.69 3.96
CA THR A 73 -1.68 4.25 4.23
C THR A 73 -1.89 3.50 2.92
N ILE A 74 -1.10 2.43 2.73
CA ILE A 74 -1.33 1.48 1.64
C ILE A 74 -2.25 0.39 2.17
N LYS A 75 -3.38 0.19 1.49
CA LYS A 75 -4.36 -0.83 1.87
C LYS A 75 -4.05 -2.18 1.23
N GLN A 76 -3.78 -2.20 -0.06
CA GLN A 76 -3.41 -3.40 -0.81
C GLN A 76 -2.42 -3.05 -1.90
N ILE A 77 -1.55 -3.98 -2.22
CA ILE A 77 -0.70 -3.91 -3.40
C ILE A 77 -0.74 -5.27 -4.09
N LEU A 78 -1.03 -5.26 -5.38
CA LEU A 78 -1.11 -6.46 -6.20
C LEU A 78 -0.30 -6.29 -7.47
N ASN A 79 0.66 -7.17 -7.70
CA ASN A 79 1.41 -7.23 -8.95
C ASN A 79 0.80 -8.31 -9.83
N THR A 80 0.19 -7.93 -10.95
CA THR A 80 -0.40 -8.88 -11.89
C THR A 80 0.64 -9.55 -12.79
N GLN A 81 1.88 -9.05 -12.78
CA GLN A 81 2.99 -9.55 -13.60
C GLN A 81 4.15 -9.98 -12.69
N LYS A 82 3.93 -11.04 -11.92
CA LYS A 82 4.89 -11.50 -10.92
C LYS A 82 6.24 -11.85 -11.56
N GLY A 83 7.33 -11.56 -10.83
CA GLY A 83 8.67 -11.97 -11.19
C GLY A 83 9.43 -11.01 -12.09
N ASN A 84 8.86 -9.88 -12.47
CA ASN A 84 9.53 -8.91 -13.37
C ASN A 84 10.08 -7.65 -12.66
N GLY A 85 9.96 -7.59 -11.34
CA GLY A 85 10.43 -6.43 -10.57
C GLY A 85 9.53 -5.21 -10.61
N ASN A 86 8.40 -5.25 -11.28
CA ASN A 86 7.51 -4.10 -11.44
C ASN A 86 6.96 -3.60 -10.12
N ALA A 87 6.68 -4.50 -9.18
CA ALA A 87 6.08 -4.10 -7.90
C ALA A 87 6.97 -3.11 -7.15
N GLY A 88 8.26 -3.38 -7.07
CA GLY A 88 9.21 -2.49 -6.40
C GLY A 88 9.35 -1.15 -7.12
N LYS A 89 9.39 -1.18 -8.45
CA LYS A 89 9.47 0.03 -9.27
C LYS A 89 8.25 0.92 -9.05
N VAL A 90 7.05 0.36 -9.18
CA VAL A 90 5.81 1.13 -9.04
C VAL A 90 5.63 1.61 -7.60
N LEU A 91 5.95 0.76 -6.61
CA LEU A 91 5.89 1.16 -5.22
C LEU A 91 6.80 2.37 -4.96
N ASN A 92 8.04 2.33 -5.47
CA ASN A 92 8.97 3.44 -5.28
C ASN A 92 8.45 4.72 -5.92
N GLU A 93 7.91 4.65 -7.13
CA GLU A 93 7.32 5.81 -7.79
C GLU A 93 6.12 6.34 -7.01
N PHE A 94 5.28 5.46 -6.48
CA PHE A 94 4.16 5.84 -5.63
C PHE A 94 4.64 6.58 -4.37
N LEU A 95 5.65 6.05 -3.70
CA LEU A 95 6.19 6.65 -2.47
C LEU A 95 6.77 8.04 -2.73
N GLN A 96 7.51 8.21 -3.82
CA GLN A 96 8.06 9.51 -4.20
C GLN A 96 6.95 10.51 -4.54
N TRP A 97 5.92 10.03 -5.22
CA TRP A 97 4.75 10.87 -5.54
C TRP A 97 4.00 11.30 -4.28
N ALA A 98 3.76 10.37 -3.35
CA ALA A 98 3.05 10.65 -2.10
C ALA A 98 3.83 11.66 -1.24
N ASN A 99 5.15 11.53 -1.20
CA ASN A 99 6.07 12.46 -0.53
C ASN A 99 5.65 12.77 0.91
N ARG A 100 5.31 11.74 1.66
CA ARG A 100 4.91 11.82 3.07
C ARG A 100 5.08 10.46 3.71
N ASP A 101 4.92 10.38 5.02
CA ASP A 101 4.97 9.09 5.71
C ASP A 101 3.88 8.18 5.17
N VAL A 102 4.26 6.94 4.87
CA VAL A 102 3.35 5.93 4.34
C VAL A 102 3.36 4.73 5.27
N TYR A 103 2.19 4.40 5.79
CA TYR A 103 2.00 3.27 6.70
C TYR A 103 1.35 2.10 5.98
N LEU A 104 1.63 0.91 6.46
CA LEU A 104 0.90 -0.28 6.07
C LEU A 104 0.94 -1.29 7.20
N SER A 105 0.00 -2.21 7.18
CA SER A 105 -0.01 -3.33 8.10
C SER A 105 0.05 -4.63 7.32
N VAL A 106 0.72 -5.63 7.89
CA VAL A 106 0.93 -6.92 7.25
C VAL A 106 0.91 -8.02 8.30
N ARG A 107 0.36 -9.17 7.96
CA ARG A 107 0.35 -10.32 8.88
C ARG A 107 1.78 -10.77 9.16
N SER A 108 2.03 -11.14 10.41
CA SER A 108 3.37 -11.57 10.84
C SER A 108 3.85 -12.84 10.14
N ASP A 109 2.93 -13.66 9.62
CA ASP A 109 3.27 -14.89 8.90
C ASP A 109 3.48 -14.66 7.39
N ASN A 110 3.24 -13.45 6.89
CA ASN A 110 3.42 -13.13 5.48
C ASN A 110 4.87 -12.67 5.23
N LEU A 111 5.79 -13.63 5.29
CA LEU A 111 7.22 -13.33 5.18
C LEU A 111 7.61 -12.73 3.83
N ARG A 112 6.93 -13.16 2.77
CA ARG A 112 7.20 -12.62 1.43
C ARG A 112 6.91 -11.13 1.36
N ALA A 113 5.75 -10.70 1.87
CA ALA A 113 5.39 -9.29 1.90
C ALA A 113 6.32 -8.49 2.82
N ILE A 114 6.62 -9.03 4.01
CA ILE A 114 7.51 -8.37 4.96
C ILE A 114 8.88 -8.13 4.32
N ASN A 115 9.46 -9.13 3.66
CA ASN A 115 10.75 -8.98 3.00
C ASN A 115 10.69 -7.96 1.88
N PHE A 116 9.59 -7.94 1.12
CA PHE A 116 9.39 -6.96 0.06
C PHE A 116 9.36 -5.52 0.61
N TYR A 117 8.63 -5.30 1.69
CA TYR A 117 8.55 -3.97 2.30
C TYR A 117 9.87 -3.53 2.91
N LYS A 118 10.57 -4.43 3.60
CA LYS A 118 11.90 -4.12 4.16
C LYS A 118 12.88 -3.76 3.05
N LYS A 119 12.86 -4.49 1.94
CA LYS A 119 13.72 -4.22 0.79
C LYS A 119 13.43 -2.85 0.19
N ASN A 120 12.21 -2.36 0.35
CA ASN A 120 11.80 -1.06 -0.16
C ASN A 120 11.80 0.03 0.92
N ASN A 121 12.63 -0.15 1.94
CA ASN A 121 12.93 0.85 2.98
C ASN A 121 11.79 1.14 3.96
N PHE A 122 10.86 0.23 4.09
CA PHE A 122 9.88 0.30 5.17
C PHE A 122 10.51 -0.21 6.46
N LYS A 123 10.19 0.43 7.57
CA LYS A 123 10.69 0.08 8.90
C LYS A 123 9.57 -0.32 9.82
N LEU A 124 9.81 -1.31 10.66
CA LEU A 124 8.86 -1.75 11.68
C LEU A 124 8.64 -0.63 12.69
N VAL A 125 7.40 -0.22 12.88
CA VAL A 125 7.06 0.85 13.82
C VAL A 125 6.01 0.44 14.86
N GLY A 126 5.33 -0.69 14.67
CA GLY A 126 4.30 -1.09 15.63
C GLY A 126 3.75 -2.48 15.36
N GLU A 127 2.78 -2.84 16.19
CA GLU A 127 2.12 -4.12 16.15
C GLU A 127 0.62 -3.93 15.99
N ILE A 128 -0.03 -4.89 15.37
CA ILE A 128 -1.46 -4.90 15.15
C ILE A 128 -1.94 -6.35 15.26
N SER A 129 -3.22 -6.52 15.53
CA SER A 129 -3.83 -7.84 15.48
C SER A 129 -5.25 -7.73 14.93
N TRP A 130 -5.71 -8.82 14.34
CA TRP A 130 -7.07 -8.96 13.84
C TRP A 130 -7.74 -10.16 14.50
N LYS A 131 -9.04 -10.31 14.28
CA LYS A 131 -9.82 -11.45 14.80
C LYS A 131 -9.63 -11.64 16.31
N ASN A 132 -9.87 -10.55 17.06
CA ASN A 132 -9.76 -10.56 18.54
C ASN A 132 -8.38 -11.02 19.04
N GLY A 133 -7.33 -10.59 18.34
CA GLY A 133 -5.95 -10.87 18.74
C GLY A 133 -5.40 -12.21 18.26
N THR A 134 -6.20 -13.02 17.57
CA THR A 134 -5.75 -14.33 17.11
C THR A 134 -4.90 -14.27 15.84
N LEU A 135 -4.91 -13.13 15.15
CA LEU A 135 -4.16 -12.96 13.92
C LEU A 135 -3.19 -11.77 14.06
N PRO A 136 -1.95 -12.07 14.47
CA PRO A 136 -0.98 -11.00 14.71
C PRO A 136 -0.41 -10.42 13.42
N GLY A 137 0.00 -9.16 13.48
CA GLY A 137 0.63 -8.47 12.37
C GLY A 137 1.55 -7.37 12.84
N HIS A 138 2.20 -6.75 11.87
CA HIS A 138 3.15 -5.66 12.08
C HIS A 138 2.72 -4.43 11.33
N VAL A 139 3.08 -3.26 11.85
CA VAL A 139 2.90 -1.99 11.18
C VAL A 139 4.26 -1.51 10.72
N TYR A 140 4.35 -1.18 9.45
CA TYR A 140 5.56 -0.65 8.81
C TYR A 140 5.32 0.78 8.34
N CYS A 141 6.39 1.56 8.30
CA CYS A 141 6.32 2.94 7.83
C CYS A 141 7.50 3.24 6.92
N TRP A 142 7.21 3.94 5.85
CA TRP A 142 8.22 4.54 4.97
C TRP A 142 8.18 6.05 5.16
N ASN A 143 9.36 6.65 5.28
CA ASN A 143 9.50 8.10 5.42
C ASN A 143 10.16 8.66 4.16
N PRO A 144 9.71 9.82 3.65
CA PRO A 144 10.41 10.47 2.57
C PRO A 144 11.83 10.83 3.04
N LYS A 145 12.80 10.65 2.14
CA LYS A 145 14.16 11.06 2.47
C LYS A 145 14.16 12.55 2.72
N SER A 146 14.58 12.93 3.92
CA SER A 146 14.97 14.31 4.14
C SER A 146 15.95 14.68 3.05
N PRO A 147 15.86 15.88 2.44
CA PRO A 147 16.93 16.31 1.57
C PRO A 147 18.21 16.11 2.36
N GLU A 148 19.08 15.23 1.85
CA GLU A 148 20.36 15.01 2.49
C GLU A 148 20.98 16.36 2.70
N LEU A 149 21.16 16.73 3.94
CA LEU A 149 22.02 17.83 4.24
C LEU A 149 23.32 17.52 3.52
N PRO A 150 23.79 18.44 2.65
CA PRO A 150 25.07 18.22 2.01
C PRO A 150 26.04 17.78 3.07
N CYS A 151 26.75 16.70 2.83
CA CYS A 151 27.68 16.11 3.75
C CYS A 151 28.45 17.17 4.47
N THR A 152 27.96 17.44 5.59
CA THR A 152 28.70 18.21 6.52
C THR A 152 29.66 17.27 7.18
#